data_bb05fff36d866164d6ac8b6f05da1572
#
_entry.id   bb05fff36d866164d6ac8b6f05da1572
#
_cell.length_a   1.000
_cell.length_b   1.000
_cell.length_c   1.000
_cell.angle_alpha   90.00
_cell.angle_beta   90.00
_cell.angle_gamma   90.00
#
_symmetry.space_group_name_H-M   'P 1'
#
loop_
_entity.id
_entity.type
_entity.pdbx_description
1 polymer ?
#
loop_
_entity_poly.entity_id
_entity_poly.type
_entity_poly.pdbx_seq_one_letter_code
_entity_poly.pdbx_strand_id
1 'polypeptide(L)'
;NWLQNTPKYVVSLLKAWWGENAKSENDFDFAHLPKLGRGFQGQGYAFLALTHAMLAGEIKGLFCFGQNPVVGGANARLIRAAMDKLDWLVVADLFEHETAGFWKRPGIDPARIPTEVFVLPACSGVEKEGSIVNSGRWVQWRNQAVKPIADSRPDLDIVDGLAKAMKRTYEKDGVFPDPIRQLAWDYGDHADPHRVARELNGSFVVDVTEKDGKEFAAGKQVPAFAQLRDDGSTMSGNWIYCGG
;
A
#
# COMPACT_ATOMS: atom_id res chain seq x y z
N ASN A 1 -21.55 -1.92 4.25
CA ASN A 1 -20.61 -1.54 5.32
C ASN A 1 -19.62 -2.69 5.55
N TRP A 2 -18.39 -2.39 5.91
CA TRP A 2 -17.31 -3.37 6.07
C TRP A 2 -17.64 -4.48 7.06
N LEU A 3 -18.23 -4.17 8.19
CA LEU A 3 -18.55 -5.17 9.22
C LEU A 3 -19.53 -6.25 8.73
N GLN A 4 -20.51 -5.87 7.92
CA GLN A 4 -21.51 -6.80 7.40
C GLN A 4 -21.04 -7.58 6.18
N ASN A 5 -20.14 -6.97 5.37
CA ASN A 5 -19.70 -7.51 4.08
C ASN A 5 -18.24 -7.94 4.11
N THR A 6 -17.62 -8.05 5.29
CA THR A 6 -16.20 -8.39 5.41
C THR A 6 -15.79 -9.62 4.61
N PRO A 7 -16.48 -10.76 4.63
CA PRO A 7 -16.08 -11.93 3.83
C PRO A 7 -16.01 -11.61 2.33
N LYS A 8 -17.04 -10.94 1.79
CA LYS A 8 -17.08 -10.55 0.36
C LYS A 8 -15.93 -9.63 -0.03
N TYR A 9 -15.62 -8.65 0.84
CA TYR A 9 -14.55 -7.70 0.59
C TYR A 9 -13.17 -8.35 0.70
N VAL A 10 -12.96 -9.21 1.70
CA VAL A 10 -11.69 -9.90 1.88
C VAL A 10 -11.44 -10.88 0.74
N VAL A 11 -12.40 -11.75 0.40
CA VAL A 11 -12.23 -12.70 -0.70
C VAL A 11 -11.99 -11.98 -2.02
N SER A 12 -12.76 -10.92 -2.32
CA SER A 12 -12.55 -10.14 -3.55
C SER A 12 -11.18 -9.46 -3.57
N LEU A 13 -10.66 -9.01 -2.42
CA LEU A 13 -9.31 -8.46 -2.30
C LEU A 13 -8.24 -9.51 -2.56
N LEU A 14 -8.38 -10.69 -1.98
CA LEU A 14 -7.45 -11.81 -2.18
C LEU A 14 -7.43 -12.25 -3.64
N LYS A 15 -8.59 -12.27 -4.30
CA LYS A 15 -8.69 -12.50 -5.76
C LYS A 15 -7.98 -11.42 -6.58
N ALA A 16 -8.06 -10.14 -6.18
CA ALA A 16 -7.32 -9.06 -6.85
C ALA A 16 -5.81 -9.19 -6.67
N TRP A 17 -5.36 -9.69 -5.50
CA TRP A 17 -3.93 -9.82 -5.20
C TRP A 17 -3.30 -11.08 -5.77
N TRP A 18 -3.96 -12.23 -5.68
CA TRP A 18 -3.39 -13.54 -6.06
C TRP A 18 -4.10 -14.21 -7.24
N GLY A 19 -5.09 -13.56 -7.84
CA GLY A 19 -5.70 -14.00 -9.10
C GLY A 19 -6.18 -15.45 -9.06
N GLU A 20 -5.70 -16.25 -10.02
CA GLU A 20 -6.06 -17.65 -10.15
C GLU A 20 -5.49 -18.55 -9.04
N ASN A 21 -4.52 -18.09 -8.27
CA ASN A 21 -3.99 -18.83 -7.12
C ASN A 21 -4.95 -18.79 -5.92
N ALA A 22 -5.70 -17.70 -5.75
CA ALA A 22 -6.69 -17.56 -4.69
C ALA A 22 -7.96 -18.38 -5.02
N LYS A 23 -8.13 -19.56 -4.37
CA LYS A 23 -9.22 -20.50 -4.60
C LYS A 23 -9.90 -20.88 -3.28
N SER A 24 -11.13 -21.37 -3.35
CA SER A 24 -11.86 -21.84 -2.18
C SER A 24 -11.14 -22.97 -1.42
N GLU A 25 -10.42 -23.84 -2.14
CA GLU A 25 -9.69 -24.99 -1.61
C GLU A 25 -8.50 -24.59 -0.73
N ASN A 26 -7.95 -23.39 -0.92
CA ASN A 26 -6.83 -22.84 -0.12
C ASN A 26 -7.26 -21.61 0.71
N ASP A 27 -8.54 -21.47 0.99
CA ASP A 27 -9.11 -20.31 1.71
C ASP A 27 -8.73 -18.98 1.04
N PHE A 28 -8.72 -18.96 -0.29
CA PHE A 28 -8.33 -17.82 -1.13
C PHE A 28 -6.94 -17.23 -0.80
N ASP A 29 -6.00 -18.06 -0.36
CA ASP A 29 -4.67 -17.65 0.10
C ASP A 29 -4.69 -16.68 1.30
N PHE A 30 -5.74 -16.72 2.12
CA PHE A 30 -5.84 -15.92 3.35
C PHE A 30 -4.62 -16.10 4.27
N ALA A 31 -3.99 -17.28 4.21
CA ALA A 31 -2.77 -17.56 4.94
C ALA A 31 -1.57 -16.69 4.54
N HIS A 32 -1.57 -16.13 3.32
CA HIS A 32 -0.55 -15.23 2.81
C HIS A 32 -0.62 -13.81 3.40
N LEU A 33 -1.74 -13.42 3.98
CA LEU A 33 -1.86 -12.12 4.62
C LEU A 33 -0.90 -12.00 5.80
N PRO A 34 -0.31 -10.83 6.03
CA PRO A 34 0.53 -10.59 7.19
C PRO A 34 -0.17 -10.97 8.49
N LYS A 35 0.48 -11.76 9.32
CA LYS A 35 -0.02 -12.11 10.66
C LYS A 35 0.24 -10.95 11.60
N LEU A 36 -0.72 -10.02 11.63
CA LEU A 36 -0.65 -8.88 12.54
C LEU A 36 -0.87 -9.39 13.98
N GLY A 37 0.16 -9.27 14.80
CA GLY A 37 0.07 -9.52 16.23
C GLY A 37 -0.79 -8.46 16.94
N ARG A 38 -0.71 -8.42 18.28
CA ARG A 38 -1.46 -7.44 19.08
C ARG A 38 -0.91 -6.00 18.99
N GLY A 39 0.09 -5.75 18.14
CA GLY A 39 0.85 -4.52 18.11
C GLY A 39 1.88 -4.42 19.25
N PHE A 40 2.71 -3.40 19.20
CA PHE A 40 3.74 -3.17 20.21
C PHE A 40 3.08 -2.93 21.59
N GLN A 41 3.46 -3.74 22.57
CA GLN A 41 2.92 -3.72 23.94
C GLN A 41 1.38 -3.77 24.04
N GLY A 42 0.70 -4.35 23.05
CA GLY A 42 -0.75 -4.43 23.03
C GLY A 42 -1.48 -3.13 22.70
N GLN A 43 -0.75 -2.07 22.35
CA GLN A 43 -1.32 -0.75 22.07
C GLN A 43 -1.71 -0.55 20.60
N GLY A 44 -1.69 -1.59 19.77
CA GLY A 44 -2.00 -1.52 18.35
C GLY A 44 -0.85 -0.96 17.52
N TYR A 45 -1.19 -0.49 16.31
CA TYR A 45 -0.24 0.01 15.31
C TYR A 45 -0.30 1.54 15.17
N ALA A 46 -0.64 2.25 16.24
CA ALA A 46 -0.58 3.70 16.27
C ALA A 46 0.88 4.18 16.08
N PHE A 47 1.05 5.36 15.48
CA PHE A 47 2.38 5.88 15.15
C PHE A 47 3.35 5.92 16.36
N LEU A 48 2.86 6.26 17.55
CA LEU A 48 3.69 6.22 18.76
C LEU A 48 4.13 4.80 19.14
N ALA A 49 3.25 3.81 18.98
CA ALA A 49 3.60 2.41 19.21
C ALA A 49 4.68 1.93 18.23
N LEU A 50 4.56 2.30 16.94
CA LEU A 50 5.61 2.04 15.95
C LEU A 50 6.93 2.71 16.33
N THR A 51 6.90 3.96 16.82
CA THR A 51 8.10 4.68 17.27
C THR A 51 8.80 3.95 18.40
N HIS A 52 8.05 3.43 19.37
CA HIS A 52 8.62 2.61 20.45
C HIS A 52 9.19 1.28 19.95
N ALA A 53 8.54 0.62 18.99
CA ALA A 53 9.05 -0.60 18.39
C ALA A 53 10.35 -0.36 17.58
N MET A 54 10.46 0.79 16.91
CA MET A 54 11.71 1.22 16.26
C MET A 54 12.82 1.42 17.30
N LEU A 55 12.54 2.11 18.43
CA LEU A 55 13.51 2.29 19.50
C LEU A 55 13.96 0.98 20.12
N ALA A 56 13.05 0.03 20.26
CA ALA A 56 13.36 -1.32 20.77
C ALA A 56 14.13 -2.18 19.75
N GLY A 57 14.28 -1.71 18.49
CA GLY A 57 14.94 -2.45 17.42
C GLY A 57 14.10 -3.60 16.85
N GLU A 58 12.79 -3.62 17.13
CA GLU A 58 11.85 -4.59 16.57
C GLU A 58 11.47 -4.25 15.13
N ILE A 59 11.38 -2.95 14.81
CA ILE A 59 11.19 -2.43 13.46
C ILE A 59 12.55 -1.95 12.94
N LYS A 60 12.98 -2.50 11.81
CA LYS A 60 14.30 -2.28 11.22
C LYS A 60 14.27 -1.32 10.05
N GLY A 61 13.14 -1.15 9.39
CA GLY A 61 13.00 -0.28 8.23
C GLY A 61 11.70 0.50 8.25
N LEU A 62 11.71 1.69 7.62
CA LEU A 62 10.54 2.54 7.51
C LEU A 62 10.41 3.11 6.12
N PHE A 63 9.22 3.00 5.52
CA PHE A 63 8.80 3.79 4.38
C PHE A 63 8.00 5.00 4.84
N CYS A 64 8.34 6.18 4.31
CA CYS A 64 7.70 7.45 4.62
C CYS A 64 7.29 8.13 3.32
N PHE A 65 6.00 8.12 3.00
CA PHE A 65 5.46 8.72 1.79
C PHE A 65 4.67 9.97 2.12
N GLY A 66 5.10 11.15 1.62
CA GLY A 66 4.41 12.41 1.83
C GLY A 66 4.21 12.80 3.30
N GLN A 67 5.13 12.41 4.17
CA GLN A 67 5.03 12.59 5.61
C GLN A 67 6.34 13.08 6.21
N ASN A 68 6.24 14.03 7.15
CA ASN A 68 7.37 14.53 7.92
C ASN A 68 7.19 14.26 9.43
N PRO A 69 7.29 12.99 9.89
CA PRO A 69 7.03 12.63 11.28
C PRO A 69 7.98 13.30 12.27
N VAL A 70 9.19 13.65 11.86
CA VAL A 70 10.15 14.36 12.74
C VAL A 70 9.62 15.74 13.18
N VAL A 71 8.77 16.36 12.37
CA VAL A 71 8.14 17.66 12.69
C VAL A 71 6.68 17.47 13.11
N GLY A 72 5.90 16.74 12.31
CA GLY A 72 4.46 16.60 12.51
C GLY A 72 4.05 15.58 13.58
N GLY A 73 4.95 14.68 13.98
CA GLY A 73 4.66 13.65 14.95
C GLY A 73 4.80 14.15 16.40
N ALA A 74 3.98 13.61 17.29
CA ALA A 74 4.09 13.85 18.71
C ALA A 74 5.46 13.36 19.25
N ASN A 75 6.13 14.17 20.06
CA ASN A 75 7.44 13.87 20.62
C ASN A 75 8.56 13.68 19.57
N ALA A 76 8.87 14.75 18.85
CA ALA A 76 9.92 14.77 17.81
C ALA A 76 11.28 14.25 18.31
N ARG A 77 11.63 14.46 19.58
CA ARG A 77 12.87 13.93 20.17
C ARG A 77 12.88 12.39 20.18
N LEU A 78 11.78 11.78 20.58
CA LEU A 78 11.62 10.31 20.59
C LEU A 78 11.68 9.75 19.17
N ILE A 79 11.01 10.41 18.22
CA ILE A 79 10.97 9.98 16.82
C ILE A 79 12.38 10.01 16.20
N ARG A 80 13.15 11.08 16.43
CA ARG A 80 14.54 11.17 15.98
C ARG A 80 15.41 10.04 16.55
N ALA A 81 15.27 9.79 17.85
CA ALA A 81 16.01 8.70 18.49
C ALA A 81 15.61 7.31 17.96
N ALA A 82 14.34 7.15 17.59
CA ALA A 82 13.86 5.92 16.97
C ALA A 82 14.43 5.73 15.54
N MET A 83 14.53 6.80 14.77
CA MET A 83 15.14 6.76 13.42
C MET A 83 16.61 6.39 13.46
N ASP A 84 17.34 6.77 14.52
CA ASP A 84 18.75 6.36 14.71
C ASP A 84 18.91 4.83 14.93
N LYS A 85 17.81 4.09 15.10
CA LYS A 85 17.83 2.64 15.36
C LYS A 85 17.41 1.80 14.16
N LEU A 86 16.99 2.45 13.09
CA LEU A 86 16.62 1.76 11.86
C LEU A 86 17.88 1.30 11.10
N ASP A 87 17.74 0.21 10.38
CA ASP A 87 18.76 -0.22 9.41
C ASP A 87 18.63 0.63 8.12
N TRP A 88 17.38 0.98 7.75
CA TRP A 88 17.13 1.83 6.59
C TRP A 88 15.85 2.68 6.74
N LEU A 89 15.85 3.83 6.04
CA LEU A 89 14.71 4.74 5.92
C LEU A 89 14.53 5.14 4.45
N VAL A 90 13.35 4.90 3.88
CA VAL A 90 12.99 5.38 2.54
C VAL A 90 11.99 6.51 2.69
N VAL A 91 12.31 7.69 2.15
CA VAL A 91 11.43 8.85 2.12
C VAL A 91 11.10 9.20 0.68
N ALA A 92 9.82 9.14 0.32
CA ALA A 92 9.31 9.63 -0.95
C ALA A 92 8.53 10.92 -0.72
N ASP A 93 9.11 12.04 -1.13
CA ASP A 93 8.51 13.37 -0.92
C ASP A 93 8.97 14.36 -2.00
N LEU A 94 8.35 15.53 -2.01
CA LEU A 94 8.67 16.65 -2.94
C LEU A 94 10.04 17.25 -2.64
N PHE A 95 10.44 17.27 -1.39
CA PHE A 95 11.66 17.91 -0.91
C PHE A 95 12.34 17.06 0.15
N GLU A 96 13.66 17.24 0.28
CA GLU A 96 14.36 16.76 1.46
C GLU A 96 13.97 17.62 2.68
N HIS A 97 13.23 17.02 3.57
CA HIS A 97 12.76 17.66 4.81
C HIS A 97 13.42 17.01 6.03
N GLU A 98 13.04 17.44 7.25
CA GLU A 98 13.70 17.04 8.50
C GLU A 98 13.67 15.53 8.76
N THR A 99 12.69 14.79 8.22
CA THR A 99 12.70 13.32 8.31
C THR A 99 13.73 12.72 7.39
N ALA A 100 13.83 13.17 6.13
CA ALA A 100 14.84 12.71 5.18
C ALA A 100 16.25 13.12 5.64
N GLY A 101 16.37 14.32 6.23
CA GLY A 101 17.62 14.89 6.72
C GLY A 101 17.86 14.74 8.22
N PHE A 102 17.20 13.81 8.93
CA PHE A 102 17.28 13.69 10.38
C PHE A 102 18.72 13.52 10.92
N TRP A 103 19.58 12.92 10.12
CA TRP A 103 20.99 12.69 10.40
C TRP A 103 21.85 13.95 10.31
N LYS A 104 21.34 15.05 9.70
CA LYS A 104 22.01 16.36 9.59
C LYS A 104 21.77 17.27 10.80
N ARG A 105 21.02 16.80 11.80
CA ARG A 105 20.65 17.64 12.95
C ARG A 105 21.85 18.10 13.78
N PRO A 106 21.81 19.31 14.38
CA PRO A 106 22.90 19.83 15.21
C PRO A 106 23.26 18.89 16.38
N GLY A 107 24.56 18.81 16.66
CA GLY A 107 25.08 18.03 17.79
C GLY A 107 25.20 16.52 17.55
N ILE A 108 24.93 16.05 16.34
CA ILE A 108 25.11 14.65 15.95
C ILE A 108 26.24 14.54 14.94
N ASP A 109 27.04 13.51 15.09
CA ASP A 109 28.02 13.09 14.08
C ASP A 109 27.31 12.11 13.12
N PRO A 110 27.10 12.47 11.84
CA PRO A 110 26.44 11.61 10.85
C PRO A 110 27.07 10.23 10.72
N ALA A 111 28.38 10.12 10.90
CA ALA A 111 29.11 8.86 10.79
C ALA A 111 28.74 7.83 11.89
N ARG A 112 28.05 8.29 12.95
CA ARG A 112 27.56 7.41 14.03
C ARG A 112 26.14 6.93 13.86
N ILE A 113 25.44 7.39 12.81
CA ILE A 113 24.07 6.97 12.52
C ILE A 113 24.15 5.80 11.55
N PRO A 114 23.71 4.60 11.97
CA PRO A 114 23.78 3.41 11.12
C PRO A 114 22.71 3.37 10.03
N THR A 115 21.66 4.19 10.16
CA THR A 115 20.51 4.17 9.26
C THR A 115 20.88 4.63 7.86
N GLU A 116 20.73 3.76 6.88
CA GLU A 116 20.85 4.13 5.46
C GLU A 116 19.58 4.87 5.01
N VAL A 117 19.74 6.04 4.38
CA VAL A 117 18.61 6.90 3.98
C VAL A 117 18.51 6.97 2.47
N PHE A 118 17.35 6.59 1.93
CA PHE A 118 16.98 6.73 0.53
C PHE A 118 15.95 7.83 0.37
N VAL A 119 16.25 8.83 -0.45
CA VAL A 119 15.30 9.90 -0.78
C VAL A 119 14.86 9.70 -2.22
N LEU A 120 13.56 9.45 -2.40
CA LEU A 120 12.94 9.24 -3.71
C LEU A 120 12.15 10.50 -4.07
N PRO A 121 12.47 11.17 -5.20
CA PRO A 121 11.75 12.36 -5.61
C PRO A 121 10.34 11.98 -6.07
N ALA A 122 9.32 12.46 -5.34
CA ALA A 122 7.92 12.26 -5.66
C ALA A 122 7.33 13.47 -6.39
N CYS A 123 6.31 13.23 -7.21
CA CYS A 123 5.55 14.27 -7.91
C CYS A 123 4.59 14.98 -6.97
N SER A 124 4.37 16.26 -7.24
CA SER A 124 3.26 17.02 -6.66
C SER A 124 1.90 16.56 -7.22
N GLY A 125 0.81 16.99 -6.58
CA GLY A 125 -0.54 16.63 -7.00
C GLY A 125 -0.96 17.13 -8.38
N VAL A 126 -0.25 18.12 -8.96
CA VAL A 126 -0.51 18.65 -10.31
C VAL A 126 0.33 17.98 -11.39
N GLU A 127 1.34 17.22 -10.99
CA GLU A 127 2.27 16.51 -11.88
C GLU A 127 1.88 15.04 -12.11
N LYS A 128 0.80 14.57 -11.51
CA LYS A 128 0.33 13.18 -11.62
C LYS A 128 -1.18 13.11 -11.79
N GLU A 129 -1.61 12.02 -12.40
CA GLU A 129 -3.01 11.67 -12.54
C GLU A 129 -3.40 10.59 -11.52
N GLY A 130 -4.65 10.58 -11.10
CA GLY A 130 -5.19 9.53 -10.25
C GLY A 130 -6.22 10.03 -9.25
N SER A 131 -6.64 9.13 -8.38
CA SER A 131 -7.61 9.43 -7.34
C SER A 131 -6.93 9.83 -6.04
N ILE A 132 -7.60 10.71 -5.31
CA ILE A 132 -7.28 11.06 -3.93
C ILE A 132 -8.52 10.89 -3.06
N VAL A 133 -8.32 10.33 -1.88
CA VAL A 133 -9.40 10.10 -0.91
C VAL A 133 -9.03 10.81 0.39
N ASN A 134 -9.99 11.49 0.99
CA ASN A 134 -9.84 12.12 2.31
C ASN A 134 -10.63 11.37 3.39
N SER A 135 -10.49 11.78 4.65
CA SER A 135 -11.19 11.19 5.79
C SER A 135 -12.72 11.36 5.73
N GLY A 136 -13.23 12.28 4.90
CA GLY A 136 -14.66 12.44 4.61
C GLY A 136 -15.20 11.42 3.61
N ARG A 137 -14.37 10.49 3.15
CA ARG A 137 -14.72 9.44 2.18
C ARG A 137 -15.12 9.96 0.80
N TRP A 138 -14.55 11.10 0.41
CA TRP A 138 -14.69 11.64 -0.93
C TRP A 138 -13.56 11.12 -1.79
N VAL A 139 -13.90 10.44 -2.89
CA VAL A 139 -12.97 10.05 -3.94
C VAL A 139 -13.00 11.14 -5.01
N GLN A 140 -11.85 11.78 -5.24
CA GLN A 140 -11.71 12.84 -6.24
C GLN A 140 -10.72 12.35 -7.30
N TRP A 141 -11.08 12.49 -8.57
CA TRP A 141 -10.15 12.28 -9.66
C TRP A 141 -9.43 13.57 -9.99
N ARG A 142 -8.14 13.49 -10.21
CA ARG A 142 -7.30 14.60 -10.65
C ARG A 142 -6.58 14.22 -11.92
N ASN A 143 -6.67 15.08 -12.93
CA ASN A 143 -5.92 14.96 -14.16
C ASN A 143 -4.54 15.61 -13.98
N GLN A 144 -3.53 15.06 -14.63
CA GLN A 144 -2.21 15.66 -14.69
C GLN A 144 -2.27 17.00 -15.44
N ALA A 145 -1.82 18.07 -14.82
CA ALA A 145 -1.79 19.39 -15.42
C ALA A 145 -0.44 19.74 -16.05
N VAL A 146 0.65 19.29 -15.46
CA VAL A 146 2.02 19.51 -15.93
C VAL A 146 2.83 18.22 -15.84
N LYS A 147 3.93 18.15 -16.60
CA LYS A 147 4.83 17.00 -16.53
C LYS A 147 5.63 17.02 -15.23
N PRO A 148 6.02 15.84 -14.71
CA PRO A 148 6.95 15.74 -13.59
C PRO A 148 8.25 16.51 -13.82
N ILE A 149 8.76 17.11 -12.75
CA ILE A 149 10.01 17.86 -12.77
C ILE A 149 11.18 16.89 -12.61
N ALA A 150 12.18 16.98 -13.49
CA ALA A 150 13.41 16.17 -13.45
C ALA A 150 13.11 14.67 -13.32
N ASP A 151 13.64 14.02 -12.29
CA ASP A 151 13.48 12.58 -12.04
C ASP A 151 12.32 12.25 -11.11
N SER A 152 11.47 13.23 -10.77
CA SER A 152 10.32 12.99 -9.87
C SER A 152 9.31 12.05 -10.52
N ARG A 153 8.70 11.19 -9.70
CA ARG A 153 7.76 10.17 -10.14
C ARG A 153 6.45 10.21 -9.34
N PRO A 154 5.33 9.86 -9.95
CA PRO A 154 4.11 9.57 -9.21
C PRO A 154 4.33 8.52 -8.12
N ASP A 155 3.67 8.66 -6.96
CA ASP A 155 3.76 7.66 -5.90
C ASP A 155 3.37 6.26 -6.41
N LEU A 156 2.41 6.18 -7.33
CA LEU A 156 2.00 4.93 -7.95
C LEU A 156 3.16 4.26 -8.69
N ASP A 157 3.95 4.99 -9.46
CA ASP A 157 5.11 4.47 -10.17
C ASP A 157 6.23 4.05 -9.19
N ILE A 158 6.41 4.81 -8.10
CA ILE A 158 7.38 4.45 -7.06
C ILE A 158 6.98 3.12 -6.40
N VAL A 159 5.71 2.97 -6.01
CA VAL A 159 5.22 1.73 -5.38
C VAL A 159 5.25 0.56 -6.35
N ASP A 160 4.84 0.74 -7.61
CA ASP A 160 4.91 -0.29 -8.65
C ASP A 160 6.36 -0.73 -8.91
N GLY A 161 7.28 0.23 -9.00
CA GLY A 161 8.71 -0.05 -9.13
C GLY A 161 9.28 -0.86 -7.96
N LEU A 162 8.90 -0.51 -6.73
CA LEU A 162 9.27 -1.27 -5.53
C LEU A 162 8.70 -2.69 -5.55
N ALA A 163 7.40 -2.85 -5.89
CA ALA A 163 6.76 -4.17 -5.99
C ALA A 163 7.45 -5.05 -7.03
N LYS A 164 7.76 -4.51 -8.21
CA LYS A 164 8.51 -5.21 -9.26
C LYS A 164 9.91 -5.62 -8.82
N ALA A 165 10.61 -4.73 -8.09
CA ALA A 165 11.94 -5.03 -7.55
C ALA A 165 11.88 -6.14 -6.49
N MET A 166 10.89 -6.10 -5.61
CA MET A 166 10.66 -7.16 -4.62
C MET A 166 10.37 -8.49 -5.30
N LYS A 167 9.46 -8.56 -6.27
CA LYS A 167 9.16 -9.79 -7.03
C LYS A 167 10.44 -10.39 -7.63
N ARG A 168 11.26 -9.59 -8.34
CA ARG A 168 12.53 -10.05 -8.92
C ARG A 168 13.52 -10.58 -7.87
N THR A 169 13.55 -9.97 -6.69
CA THR A 169 14.42 -10.43 -5.60
C THR A 169 13.92 -11.78 -5.05
N TYR A 170 12.63 -11.91 -4.82
CA TYR A 170 12.00 -13.13 -4.32
C TYR A 170 11.98 -14.29 -5.32
N GLU A 171 12.17 -14.06 -6.61
CA GLU A 171 12.40 -15.12 -7.60
C GLU A 171 13.67 -15.92 -7.29
N LYS A 172 14.69 -15.26 -6.72
CA LYS A 172 15.99 -15.87 -6.42
C LYS A 172 16.04 -16.42 -5.00
N ASP A 173 15.57 -15.65 -4.03
CA ASP A 173 15.62 -15.97 -2.60
C ASP A 173 14.54 -15.19 -1.84
N GLY A 174 14.14 -15.67 -0.66
CA GLY A 174 13.17 -15.00 0.21
C GLY A 174 12.68 -15.91 1.32
N VAL A 175 12.38 -15.32 2.47
CA VAL A 175 11.94 -16.06 3.66
C VAL A 175 10.52 -16.60 3.50
N PHE A 176 9.63 -15.83 2.86
CA PHE A 176 8.25 -16.21 2.55
C PHE A 176 7.95 -15.89 1.08
N PRO A 177 8.46 -16.71 0.13
CA PRO A 177 8.45 -16.36 -1.28
C PRO A 177 7.06 -16.36 -1.90
N ASP A 178 6.17 -17.27 -1.51
CA ASP A 178 4.90 -17.51 -2.19
C ASP A 178 3.98 -16.29 -2.20
N PRO A 179 3.75 -15.57 -1.08
CA PRO A 179 2.91 -14.38 -1.10
C PRO A 179 3.36 -13.32 -2.10
N ILE A 180 4.67 -13.19 -2.32
CA ILE A 180 5.23 -12.20 -3.25
C ILE A 180 5.28 -12.73 -4.68
N ARG A 181 5.71 -13.96 -4.89
CA ARG A 181 5.80 -14.59 -6.23
C ARG A 181 4.44 -14.74 -6.89
N GLN A 182 3.42 -15.06 -6.10
CA GLN A 182 2.05 -15.29 -6.58
C GLN A 182 1.22 -14.02 -6.75
N LEU A 183 1.72 -12.84 -6.35
CA LEU A 183 1.01 -11.59 -6.60
C LEU A 183 0.70 -11.43 -8.09
N ALA A 184 -0.59 -11.24 -8.38
CA ALA A 184 -1.10 -11.06 -9.74
C ALA A 184 -0.94 -9.63 -10.27
N TRP A 185 -0.27 -8.75 -9.53
CA TRP A 185 -0.06 -7.36 -9.92
C TRP A 185 0.84 -7.25 -11.14
N ASP A 186 0.22 -6.85 -12.24
CA ASP A 186 0.88 -6.52 -13.48
C ASP A 186 0.18 -5.32 -14.11
N TYR A 187 0.79 -4.15 -13.98
CA TYR A 187 0.27 -2.90 -14.55
C TYR A 187 1.05 -2.46 -15.80
N GLY A 188 1.88 -3.34 -16.38
CA GLY A 188 2.76 -3.03 -17.50
C GLY A 188 4.01 -2.26 -17.10
N ASP A 189 4.65 -1.57 -18.02
CA ASP A 189 5.90 -0.84 -17.78
C ASP A 189 5.69 0.34 -16.81
N HIS A 190 4.55 1.02 -16.95
CA HIS A 190 4.08 2.10 -16.08
C HIS A 190 2.69 1.79 -15.57
N ALA A 191 2.47 1.97 -14.26
CA ALA A 191 1.17 1.74 -13.66
C ALA A 191 0.15 2.77 -14.15
N ASP A 192 -0.90 2.30 -14.84
CA ASP A 192 -2.01 3.13 -15.30
C ASP A 192 -3.00 3.39 -14.16
N PRO A 193 -3.17 4.65 -13.70
CA PRO A 193 -4.09 4.97 -12.62
C PRO A 193 -5.56 4.62 -12.95
N HIS A 194 -5.98 4.64 -14.22
CA HIS A 194 -7.31 4.18 -14.61
C HIS A 194 -7.48 2.67 -14.45
N ARG A 195 -6.44 1.89 -14.73
CA ARG A 195 -6.45 0.45 -14.51
C ARG A 195 -6.55 0.14 -13.02
N VAL A 196 -5.78 0.83 -12.18
CA VAL A 196 -5.86 0.72 -10.71
C VAL A 196 -7.25 1.12 -10.20
N ALA A 197 -7.84 2.20 -10.72
CA ALA A 197 -9.19 2.61 -10.35
C ALA A 197 -10.25 1.56 -10.72
N ARG A 198 -10.12 0.91 -11.88
CA ARG A 198 -11.01 -0.19 -12.27
C ARG A 198 -10.86 -1.40 -11.35
N GLU A 199 -9.65 -1.73 -10.94
CA GLU A 199 -9.40 -2.79 -9.94
C GLU A 199 -10.03 -2.45 -8.60
N LEU A 200 -9.88 -1.21 -8.12
CA LEU A 200 -10.52 -0.74 -6.88
C LEU A 200 -12.04 -0.82 -6.95
N ASN A 201 -12.63 -0.47 -8.09
CA ASN A 201 -14.09 -0.54 -8.29
C ASN A 201 -14.60 -1.99 -8.32
N GLY A 202 -13.78 -2.93 -8.71
CA GLY A 202 -14.08 -4.35 -8.75
C GLY A 202 -14.77 -4.81 -10.02
N SER A 203 -14.55 -6.11 -10.34
CA SER A 203 -15.09 -6.76 -11.54
C SER A 203 -15.46 -8.21 -11.26
N PHE A 204 -16.29 -8.77 -12.13
CA PHE A 204 -16.55 -10.21 -12.17
C PHE A 204 -15.34 -10.95 -12.77
N VAL A 205 -14.94 -12.05 -12.16
CA VAL A 205 -13.83 -12.91 -12.61
C VAL A 205 -14.33 -13.96 -13.62
N VAL A 206 -15.57 -14.38 -13.44
CA VAL A 206 -16.27 -15.37 -14.30
C VAL A 206 -17.64 -14.82 -14.67
N ASP A 207 -18.28 -15.46 -15.67
CA ASP A 207 -19.66 -15.17 -15.99
C ASP A 207 -20.56 -15.55 -14.80
N VAL A 208 -21.47 -14.67 -14.45
CA VAL A 208 -22.37 -14.85 -13.30
C VAL A 208 -23.81 -14.58 -13.73
N THR A 209 -24.72 -15.48 -13.38
CA THR A 209 -26.16 -15.28 -13.49
C THR A 209 -26.76 -15.12 -12.11
N GLU A 210 -27.43 -14.02 -11.84
CA GLU A 210 -28.11 -13.78 -10.57
C GLU A 210 -29.47 -14.52 -10.51
N LYS A 211 -30.02 -14.63 -9.29
CA LYS A 211 -31.28 -15.34 -9.06
C LYS A 211 -32.49 -14.74 -9.81
N ASP A 212 -32.41 -13.46 -10.12
CA ASP A 212 -33.41 -12.73 -10.92
C ASP A 212 -33.20 -12.89 -12.44
N GLY A 213 -32.22 -13.70 -12.86
CA GLY A 213 -31.88 -13.94 -14.26
C GLY A 213 -30.95 -12.91 -14.89
N LYS A 214 -30.47 -11.93 -14.12
CA LYS A 214 -29.52 -10.93 -14.63
C LYS A 214 -28.14 -11.54 -14.81
N GLU A 215 -27.56 -11.32 -15.99
CA GLU A 215 -26.27 -11.86 -16.37
C GLU A 215 -25.17 -10.79 -16.34
N PHE A 216 -23.99 -11.17 -15.85
CA PHE A 216 -22.79 -10.37 -15.84
C PHE A 216 -21.64 -11.18 -16.42
N ALA A 217 -21.05 -10.69 -17.49
CA ALA A 217 -19.91 -11.32 -18.10
C ALA A 217 -18.62 -11.06 -17.29
N ALA A 218 -17.69 -12.00 -17.35
CA ALA A 218 -16.34 -11.86 -16.84
C ALA A 218 -15.67 -10.56 -17.36
N GLY A 219 -14.93 -9.87 -16.49
CA GLY A 219 -14.29 -8.59 -16.78
C GLY A 219 -15.21 -7.37 -16.68
N LYS A 220 -16.53 -7.55 -16.53
CA LYS A 220 -17.44 -6.42 -16.29
C LYS A 220 -17.32 -5.91 -14.87
N GLN A 221 -17.40 -4.59 -14.71
CA GLN A 221 -17.39 -3.94 -13.41
C GLN A 221 -18.62 -4.34 -12.59
N VAL A 222 -18.45 -4.59 -11.30
CA VAL A 222 -19.58 -4.80 -10.39
C VAL A 222 -20.36 -3.50 -10.22
N PRO A 223 -21.69 -3.52 -10.23
CA PRO A 223 -22.51 -2.31 -10.13
C PRO A 223 -22.36 -1.57 -8.81
N ALA A 224 -22.07 -2.30 -7.72
CA ALA A 224 -21.82 -1.72 -6.39
C ALA A 224 -21.03 -2.70 -5.52
N PHE A 225 -20.32 -2.19 -4.51
CA PHE A 225 -19.56 -3.01 -3.56
C PHE A 225 -20.43 -4.06 -2.81
N ALA A 226 -21.71 -3.78 -2.61
CA ALA A 226 -22.63 -4.76 -2.03
C ALA A 226 -22.79 -6.03 -2.87
N GLN A 227 -22.45 -5.98 -4.16
CA GLN A 227 -22.51 -7.11 -5.11
C GLN A 227 -21.18 -7.87 -5.23
N LEU A 228 -20.14 -7.45 -4.51
CA LEU A 228 -18.96 -8.31 -4.32
C LEU A 228 -19.37 -9.60 -3.61
N ARG A 229 -18.66 -10.69 -3.91
CA ARG A 229 -18.99 -12.05 -3.50
C ARG A 229 -17.86 -12.69 -2.72
N ASP A 230 -18.20 -13.63 -1.89
CA ASP A 230 -17.27 -14.43 -1.07
C ASP A 230 -17.01 -15.84 -1.64
N ASP A 231 -17.50 -16.09 -2.85
CA ASP A 231 -17.31 -17.34 -3.58
C ASP A 231 -16.13 -17.30 -4.59
N GLY A 232 -15.41 -16.17 -4.68
CA GLY A 232 -14.31 -15.97 -5.60
C GLY A 232 -14.72 -15.56 -7.03
N SER A 233 -16.02 -15.34 -7.29
CA SER A 233 -16.51 -14.90 -8.60
C SER A 233 -16.32 -13.42 -8.88
N THR A 234 -15.89 -12.65 -7.88
CA THR A 234 -15.53 -11.23 -8.01
C THR A 234 -14.15 -10.94 -7.48
N MET A 235 -13.51 -9.89 -8.02
CA MET A 235 -12.27 -9.32 -7.49
C MET A 235 -12.41 -7.82 -7.30
N SER A 236 -11.73 -7.25 -6.30
CA SER A 236 -11.68 -5.81 -6.07
C SER A 236 -10.50 -5.47 -5.18
N GLY A 237 -9.66 -4.52 -5.61
CA GLY A 237 -8.62 -3.91 -4.78
C GLY A 237 -9.20 -2.98 -3.70
N ASN A 238 -10.41 -3.24 -3.25
CA ASN A 238 -11.24 -2.36 -2.44
C ASN A 238 -10.49 -1.64 -1.31
N TRP A 239 -10.81 -0.37 -1.14
CA TRP A 239 -10.23 0.47 -0.11
C TRP A 239 -11.23 0.66 1.03
N ILE A 240 -10.72 0.89 2.25
CA ILE A 240 -11.53 1.02 3.47
C ILE A 240 -12.69 2.02 3.35
N TYR A 241 -12.55 3.02 2.50
CA TYR A 241 -13.58 4.05 2.25
C TYR A 241 -14.50 3.73 1.07
N CYS A 242 -14.25 2.63 0.34
CA CYS A 242 -15.16 2.13 -0.67
C CYS A 242 -16.41 1.52 -0.01
N GLY A 243 -17.57 1.66 -0.62
CA GLY A 243 -18.81 1.07 -0.12
C GLY A 243 -19.36 1.71 1.17
N GLY A 244 -18.92 2.92 1.45
CA GLY A 244 -19.46 3.75 2.54
C GLY A 244 -20.72 4.52 2.13
#